data_b9f43d58902d086e3dd10e7070fb549e
#
_entry.id   b9f43d58902d086e3dd10e7070fb549e
#
_cell.length_a   1.000
_cell.length_b   1.000
_cell.length_c   1.000
_cell.angle_alpha   90.00
_cell.angle_beta   90.00
_cell.angle_gamma   90.00
#
_symmetry.space_group_name_H-M   'P 1'
#
loop_
_entity.id
_entity.type
_entity.pdbx_description
1 polymer ?
#
loop_
_entity_poly.entity_id
_entity_poly.type
_entity_poly.pdbx_seq_one_letter_code
_entity_poly.pdbx_strand_id
1 'polypeptide(L)'
;MIKKYLYFIFILCFVYTSEIINNIQISGNIKTKDKIILKVVQHPMGVPFNSSIAKKDQENIYNLNIFNFVQIGYIDSTYHIFIEEKSNFSISPIIKKNNTLDKGFGPKILFHNIKGNNNQIEGGGTFGEIKYLYIKYKNSLINHKNQSYSIISLYEKNKNIIDNYTQIYSSTKLKYHFKQKQATISLFLKNEKKQLIYPMNNIQNFNFISSGVDYELSKKTNYKKMKLNLCLSNFFSLNNLKNYAKVTFKHQHIKKLKNNKSSPYLLINSQVQLISKKFSPIYEAIYLGGDELVRSYDTDPKLNNIEVQNKLKFNNLIFNSIQFEIPILNTKKIQNNIFFFIDQAIGSNQNNHFKISNKIKGYGVGYSISTKKDIKFDLSIGINDYGQRLFHFNVIPNS
;
A
#
# COMPACT_ATOMS: atom_id res chain seq x y z
N MET A 1 39.66 27.72 75.00
CA MET A 1 38.50 28.44 74.51
C MET A 1 38.24 27.92 73.13
N ILE A 2 37.32 26.92 72.97
CA ILE A 2 37.01 26.27 71.69
C ILE A 2 35.67 26.86 71.26
N LYS A 3 35.69 27.71 70.21
CA LYS A 3 34.46 28.15 69.52
C LYS A 3 33.94 27.07 68.66
N LYS A 4 32.83 26.40 69.04
CA LYS A 4 32.06 25.53 68.25
C LYS A 4 31.31 26.38 67.19
N TYR A 5 31.69 26.27 65.93
CA TYR A 5 30.89 26.76 64.84
C TYR A 5 29.77 25.72 64.53
N LEU A 6 28.58 26.10 64.94
CA LEU A 6 27.35 25.37 64.59
C LEU A 6 27.00 25.73 63.13
N TYR A 7 27.39 24.90 62.19
CA TYR A 7 26.89 25.02 60.80
C TYR A 7 25.44 24.55 60.80
N PHE A 8 24.52 25.49 60.78
CA PHE A 8 23.13 25.23 60.45
C PHE A 8 23.08 24.98 58.96
N ILE A 9 23.16 23.70 58.53
CA ILE A 9 22.90 23.28 57.15
C ILE A 9 21.39 23.37 56.99
N PHE A 10 20.93 24.50 56.45
CA PHE A 10 19.59 24.61 55.89
C PHE A 10 19.56 23.72 54.64
N ILE A 11 19.20 22.45 54.79
CA ILE A 11 18.81 21.61 53.70
C ILE A 11 17.47 22.16 53.21
N LEU A 12 17.53 23.08 52.24
CA LEU A 12 16.41 23.40 51.39
C LEU A 12 16.06 22.12 50.65
N CYS A 13 15.23 21.30 51.27
CA CYS A 13 14.45 20.30 50.52
C CYS A 13 13.59 21.09 49.55
N PHE A 14 14.11 21.29 48.35
CA PHE A 14 13.25 21.54 47.21
C PHE A 14 12.37 20.29 47.11
N VAL A 15 11.23 20.31 47.78
CA VAL A 15 10.13 19.43 47.50
C VAL A 15 9.73 19.79 46.06
N TYR A 16 10.31 19.09 45.11
CA TYR A 16 9.73 19.03 43.79
C TYR A 16 8.35 18.38 44.01
N THR A 17 7.36 19.24 44.24
CA THR A 17 5.97 18.80 44.09
C THR A 17 5.83 18.44 42.62
N SER A 18 6.02 17.18 42.31
CA SER A 18 5.71 16.68 41.00
C SER A 18 4.21 16.88 40.79
N GLU A 19 3.88 17.95 40.08
CA GLU A 19 2.48 18.33 39.84
C GLU A 19 1.78 17.18 39.13
N ILE A 20 0.82 16.59 39.83
CA ILE A 20 0.07 15.41 39.39
C ILE A 20 -1.01 15.87 38.42
N ILE A 21 -1.17 15.12 37.33
CA ILE A 21 -2.25 15.36 36.36
C ILE A 21 -3.59 14.95 36.98
N ASN A 22 -4.41 15.94 37.30
CA ASN A 22 -5.73 15.73 37.88
C ASN A 22 -6.85 15.72 36.82
N ASN A 23 -6.60 16.37 35.69
CA ASN A 23 -7.60 16.52 34.64
C ASN A 23 -6.96 16.43 33.24
N ILE A 24 -7.75 16.01 32.23
CA ILE A 24 -7.40 16.07 30.81
C ILE A 24 -8.43 16.94 30.11
N GLN A 25 -7.99 18.03 29.50
CA GLN A 25 -8.83 18.93 28.76
C GLN A 25 -8.47 18.88 27.27
N ILE A 26 -9.48 18.67 26.41
CA ILE A 26 -9.32 18.65 24.97
C ILE A 26 -9.99 19.90 24.39
N SER A 27 -9.31 20.57 23.47
CA SER A 27 -9.83 21.75 22.78
C SER A 27 -9.53 21.72 21.29
N GLY A 28 -10.40 22.35 20.48
CA GLY A 28 -10.27 22.39 19.03
C GLY A 28 -10.94 21.21 18.30
N ASN A 29 -11.53 20.26 19.00
CA ASN A 29 -12.24 19.12 18.42
C ASN A 29 -13.72 19.45 18.16
N ILE A 30 -13.98 20.18 17.08
CA ILE A 30 -15.33 20.62 16.71
C ILE A 30 -16.24 19.42 16.32
N LYS A 31 -15.69 18.44 15.60
CA LYS A 31 -16.40 17.27 15.09
C LYS A 31 -15.98 15.96 15.78
N THR A 32 -14.69 15.85 16.13
CA THR A 32 -14.13 14.63 16.70
C THR A 32 -14.58 14.46 18.14
N LYS A 33 -15.09 13.30 18.49
CA LYS A 33 -15.49 13.01 19.87
C LYS A 33 -14.27 12.80 20.75
N ASP A 34 -14.27 13.34 21.97
CA ASP A 34 -13.18 13.22 22.96
C ASP A 34 -12.72 11.78 23.13
N LYS A 35 -13.66 10.84 23.21
CA LYS A 35 -13.38 9.42 23.36
C LYS A 35 -12.43 8.85 22.27
N ILE A 36 -12.39 9.45 21.08
CA ILE A 36 -11.50 9.02 19.98
C ILE A 36 -10.07 9.47 20.28
N ILE A 37 -9.90 10.65 20.82
CA ILE A 37 -8.61 11.23 21.21
C ILE A 37 -8.09 10.49 22.45
N LEU A 38 -8.93 10.39 23.49
CA LEU A 38 -8.58 9.73 24.76
C LEU A 38 -8.18 8.25 24.58
N LYS A 39 -8.74 7.55 23.59
CA LYS A 39 -8.34 6.15 23.29
C LYS A 39 -6.86 5.97 22.95
N VAL A 40 -6.19 6.98 22.42
CA VAL A 40 -4.79 6.91 22.00
C VAL A 40 -3.84 7.60 22.97
N VAL A 41 -4.36 8.34 23.94
CA VAL A 41 -3.61 8.93 25.03
C VAL A 41 -3.13 7.82 25.97
N GLN A 42 -1.85 7.85 26.32
CA GLN A 42 -1.19 6.87 27.19
C GLN A 42 -0.87 7.43 28.56
N HIS A 43 -0.81 8.78 28.69
CA HIS A 43 -0.48 9.40 29.96
C HIS A 43 -1.58 9.11 30.98
N PRO A 44 -1.25 8.43 32.10
CA PRO A 44 -2.25 8.14 33.13
C PRO A 44 -2.60 9.42 33.91
N MET A 45 -3.81 9.44 34.44
CA MET A 45 -4.19 10.44 35.46
C MET A 45 -3.65 10.02 36.83
N GLY A 46 -3.49 10.99 37.75
CA GLY A 46 -2.99 10.75 39.11
C GLY A 46 -1.48 10.54 39.19
N VAL A 47 -0.73 10.79 38.11
CA VAL A 47 0.73 10.69 38.08
C VAL A 47 1.36 12.01 37.64
N PRO A 48 2.65 12.24 37.95
CA PRO A 48 3.38 13.42 37.50
C PRO A 48 3.44 13.53 35.98
N PHE A 49 3.41 14.78 35.48
CA PHE A 49 3.57 15.04 34.06
C PHE A 49 4.92 14.52 33.53
N ASN A 50 4.87 13.79 32.44
CA ASN A 50 6.04 13.25 31.75
C ASN A 50 6.07 13.71 30.28
N SER A 51 7.04 14.55 29.94
CA SER A 51 7.19 15.12 28.61
C SER A 51 7.44 14.06 27.51
N SER A 52 8.11 12.96 27.85
CA SER A 52 8.35 11.85 26.89
C SER A 52 7.06 11.12 26.56
N ILE A 53 6.17 10.92 27.54
CA ILE A 53 4.85 10.31 27.31
C ILE A 53 3.96 11.30 26.54
N ALA A 54 3.98 12.59 26.90
CA ALA A 54 3.24 13.63 26.19
C ALA A 54 3.63 13.71 24.70
N LYS A 55 4.92 13.61 24.38
CA LYS A 55 5.37 13.56 23.00
C LYS A 55 4.86 12.33 22.25
N LYS A 56 4.83 11.18 22.90
CA LYS A 56 4.23 9.96 22.32
C LYS A 56 2.72 10.12 22.11
N ASP A 57 2.03 10.74 23.05
CA ASP A 57 0.60 11.00 22.91
C ASP A 57 0.32 11.97 21.77
N GLN A 58 1.11 13.03 21.63
CA GLN A 58 1.05 13.94 20.49
C GLN A 58 1.22 13.19 19.17
N GLU A 59 2.22 12.30 19.06
CA GLU A 59 2.44 11.47 17.89
C GLU A 59 1.27 10.49 17.65
N ASN A 60 0.74 9.86 18.70
CA ASN A 60 -0.40 8.94 18.60
C ASN A 60 -1.66 9.64 18.11
N ILE A 61 -1.95 10.84 18.63
CA ILE A 61 -3.10 11.64 18.21
C ILE A 61 -2.91 12.11 16.76
N TYR A 62 -1.72 12.61 16.40
CA TYR A 62 -1.41 13.01 15.03
C TYR A 62 -1.54 11.85 14.04
N ASN A 63 -1.17 10.64 14.45
CA ASN A 63 -1.27 9.41 13.65
C ASN A 63 -2.71 8.90 13.43
N LEU A 64 -3.73 9.50 14.08
CA LEU A 64 -5.13 9.30 13.69
C LEU A 64 -5.42 9.85 12.28
N ASN A 65 -4.54 10.73 11.78
CA ASN A 65 -4.57 11.34 10.45
C ASN A 65 -5.84 12.18 10.15
N ILE A 66 -6.49 12.68 11.20
CA ILE A 66 -7.67 13.56 11.13
C ILE A 66 -7.38 14.97 11.64
N PHE A 67 -6.15 15.24 12.05
CA PHE A 67 -5.71 16.53 12.57
C PHE A 67 -4.57 17.13 11.73
N ASN A 68 -4.61 18.46 11.52
CA ASN A 68 -3.53 19.23 10.91
C ASN A 68 -2.44 19.53 11.93
N PHE A 69 -2.89 19.81 13.15
CA PHE A 69 -2.02 20.21 14.26
C PHE A 69 -2.46 19.51 15.54
N VAL A 70 -1.48 19.14 16.36
CA VAL A 70 -1.67 18.58 17.71
C VAL A 70 -0.58 19.13 18.59
N GLN A 71 -0.95 19.72 19.71
CA GLN A 71 -0.04 20.20 20.73
C GLN A 71 -0.52 19.72 22.09
N ILE A 72 0.42 19.36 22.96
CA ILE A 72 0.13 18.93 24.30
C ILE A 72 0.91 19.85 25.26
N GLY A 73 0.22 20.37 26.26
CA GLY A 73 0.76 21.18 27.34
C GLY A 73 0.31 20.69 28.70
N TYR A 74 0.95 21.19 29.74
CA TYR A 74 0.60 20.95 31.14
C TYR A 74 0.57 22.28 31.88
N ILE A 75 -0.58 22.63 32.42
CA ILE A 75 -0.82 23.88 33.16
C ILE A 75 -1.82 23.58 34.29
N ASP A 76 -1.57 24.06 35.50
CA ASP A 76 -2.47 23.96 36.64
C ASP A 76 -3.05 22.55 36.88
N SER A 77 -2.16 21.56 36.95
CA SER A 77 -2.53 20.14 37.14
C SER A 77 -3.42 19.56 36.03
N THR A 78 -3.56 20.26 34.90
CA THR A 78 -4.37 19.86 33.76
C THR A 78 -3.49 19.54 32.56
N TYR A 79 -3.77 18.36 31.96
CA TYR A 79 -3.15 17.91 30.72
C TYR A 79 -3.97 18.44 29.52
N HIS A 80 -3.49 19.51 28.91
CA HIS A 80 -4.16 20.16 27.79
C HIS A 80 -3.77 19.54 26.48
N ILE A 81 -4.76 19.10 25.70
CA ILE A 81 -4.61 18.59 24.34
C ILE A 81 -5.30 19.59 23.40
N PHE A 82 -4.49 20.36 22.67
CA PHE A 82 -4.98 21.28 21.65
C PHE A 82 -4.84 20.66 20.27
N ILE A 83 -5.91 20.69 19.48
CA ILE A 83 -5.93 20.12 18.14
C ILE A 83 -6.56 21.07 17.13
N GLU A 84 -6.15 20.90 15.86
CA GLU A 84 -6.79 21.50 14.70
C GLU A 84 -7.23 20.38 13.75
N GLU A 85 -8.53 20.32 13.48
CA GLU A 85 -9.09 19.27 12.62
C GLU A 85 -8.77 19.50 11.13
N LYS A 86 -8.47 18.42 10.41
CA LYS A 86 -8.39 18.46 8.95
C LYS A 86 -9.78 18.61 8.34
N SER A 87 -9.81 19.09 7.08
CA SER A 87 -11.00 18.91 6.25
C SER A 87 -11.38 17.43 6.23
N ASN A 88 -12.63 17.13 6.50
CA ASN A 88 -13.15 15.77 6.48
C ASN A 88 -13.46 15.24 5.07
N PHE A 89 -13.12 15.98 4.04
CA PHE A 89 -13.40 15.68 2.64
C PHE A 89 -12.17 15.93 1.77
N SER A 90 -11.88 14.99 0.87
CA SER A 90 -10.85 15.18 -0.17
C SER A 90 -11.27 14.52 -1.48
N ILE A 91 -10.86 15.15 -2.58
CA ILE A 91 -11.00 14.61 -3.95
C ILE A 91 -9.61 14.42 -4.52
N SER A 92 -9.40 13.32 -5.23
CA SER A 92 -8.16 13.05 -5.97
C SER A 92 -8.45 12.23 -7.23
N PRO A 93 -7.60 12.28 -8.26
CA PRO A 93 -7.77 11.46 -9.44
C PRO A 93 -7.48 9.98 -9.16
N ILE A 94 -8.16 9.10 -9.90
CA ILE A 94 -7.80 7.68 -10.05
C ILE A 94 -7.35 7.47 -11.49
N ILE A 95 -6.23 6.78 -11.65
CA ILE A 95 -5.79 6.24 -12.92
C ILE A 95 -5.69 4.73 -12.75
N LYS A 96 -6.40 3.98 -13.57
CA LYS A 96 -6.29 2.53 -13.67
C LYS A 96 -5.68 2.14 -14.99
N LYS A 97 -4.80 1.17 -14.95
CA LYS A 97 -4.22 0.50 -16.11
C LYS A 97 -4.23 -0.99 -15.81
N ASN A 98 -4.47 -1.80 -16.81
CA ASN A 98 -4.28 -3.25 -16.71
C ASN A 98 -3.10 -3.68 -17.60
N ASN A 99 -2.70 -4.93 -17.45
CA ASN A 99 -1.61 -5.52 -18.24
C ASN A 99 -1.97 -5.72 -19.72
N THR A 100 -3.20 -5.44 -20.12
CA THR A 100 -3.68 -5.54 -21.51
C THR A 100 -3.85 -4.17 -22.18
N LEU A 101 -3.17 -3.15 -21.66
CA LEU A 101 -3.10 -1.77 -22.15
C LEU A 101 -4.38 -0.93 -21.98
N ASP A 102 -5.47 -1.50 -21.47
CA ASP A 102 -6.67 -0.73 -21.17
C ASP A 102 -6.40 0.30 -20.08
N LYS A 103 -7.02 1.47 -20.22
CA LYS A 103 -6.88 2.59 -19.30
C LYS A 103 -8.22 3.10 -18.83
N GLY A 104 -8.25 3.54 -17.58
CA GLY A 104 -9.40 4.22 -16.98
C GLY A 104 -8.96 5.39 -16.14
N PHE A 105 -9.73 6.47 -16.20
CA PHE A 105 -9.47 7.69 -15.45
C PHE A 105 -10.77 8.16 -14.76
N GLY A 106 -10.66 8.70 -13.55
CA GLY A 106 -11.83 9.22 -12.85
C GLY A 106 -11.54 9.78 -11.46
N PRO A 107 -12.57 10.19 -10.72
CA PRO A 107 -12.43 10.76 -9.39
C PRO A 107 -12.44 9.70 -8.28
N LYS A 108 -11.71 10.00 -7.21
CA LYS A 108 -11.81 9.38 -5.90
C LYS A 108 -12.24 10.43 -4.89
N ILE A 109 -13.21 10.09 -4.08
CA ILE A 109 -13.76 10.92 -3.02
C ILE A 109 -13.52 10.18 -1.70
N LEU A 110 -13.03 10.90 -0.71
CA LEU A 110 -12.74 10.36 0.60
C LEU A 110 -13.35 11.26 1.68
N PHE A 111 -14.21 10.69 2.49
CA PHE A 111 -14.74 11.30 3.71
C PHE A 111 -14.04 10.70 4.93
N HIS A 112 -13.42 11.55 5.71
CA HIS A 112 -12.76 11.20 6.98
C HIS A 112 -13.66 11.56 8.16
N ASN A 113 -13.40 10.91 9.29
CA ASN A 113 -13.96 11.26 10.59
C ASN A 113 -15.49 11.38 10.60
N ILE A 114 -16.16 10.44 9.96
CA ILE A 114 -17.61 10.42 9.85
C ILE A 114 -18.23 10.36 11.25
N LYS A 115 -19.16 11.28 11.54
CA LYS A 115 -19.82 11.43 12.85
C LYS A 115 -18.84 11.56 14.02
N GLY A 116 -17.62 12.05 13.77
CA GLY A 116 -16.57 12.24 14.81
C GLY A 116 -15.98 10.96 15.39
N ASN A 117 -16.16 9.81 14.72
CA ASN A 117 -15.71 8.50 15.22
C ASN A 117 -14.46 7.97 14.49
N ASN A 118 -13.73 8.80 13.74
CA ASN A 118 -12.59 8.42 12.89
C ASN A 118 -12.92 7.30 11.88
N ASN A 119 -14.18 7.18 11.49
CA ASN A 119 -14.59 6.30 10.43
C ASN A 119 -14.36 6.96 9.07
N GLN A 120 -14.14 6.16 8.04
CA GLN A 120 -13.84 6.63 6.70
C GLN A 120 -14.77 5.96 5.69
N ILE A 121 -15.27 6.76 4.72
CA ILE A 121 -15.89 6.25 3.51
C ILE A 121 -15.08 6.77 2.33
N GLU A 122 -14.66 5.86 1.48
CA GLU A 122 -13.95 6.15 0.24
C GLU A 122 -14.75 5.56 -0.91
N GLY A 123 -14.98 6.35 -1.92
CA GLY A 123 -15.64 5.90 -3.14
C GLY A 123 -14.95 6.48 -4.35
N GLY A 124 -15.05 5.80 -5.47
CA GLY A 124 -14.48 6.30 -6.70
C GLY A 124 -14.78 5.41 -7.88
N GLY A 125 -14.54 5.94 -9.06
CA GLY A 125 -14.74 5.21 -10.28
C GLY A 125 -13.89 5.72 -11.41
N THR A 126 -13.74 4.91 -12.46
CA THR A 126 -13.07 5.28 -13.69
C THR A 126 -13.98 5.11 -14.89
N PHE A 127 -13.77 5.96 -15.88
CA PHE A 127 -14.35 5.92 -17.20
C PHE A 127 -13.25 5.58 -18.20
N GLY A 128 -13.62 5.19 -19.42
CA GLY A 128 -12.69 4.77 -20.47
C GLY A 128 -12.83 3.27 -20.74
N GLU A 129 -11.73 2.65 -21.13
CA GLU A 129 -11.68 1.22 -21.44
C GLU A 129 -11.87 0.37 -20.19
N ILE A 130 -11.35 0.83 -19.04
CA ILE A 130 -11.63 0.23 -17.73
C ILE A 130 -12.75 1.02 -17.06
N LYS A 131 -13.92 0.42 -16.96
CA LYS A 131 -15.02 0.92 -16.15
C LYS A 131 -14.90 0.30 -14.76
N TYR A 132 -14.58 1.12 -13.78
CA TYR A 132 -14.35 0.70 -12.40
C TYR A 132 -15.19 1.55 -11.45
N LEU A 133 -15.79 0.92 -10.48
CA LEU A 133 -16.53 1.58 -9.40
C LEU A 133 -16.23 0.86 -8.10
N TYR A 134 -15.95 1.60 -7.02
CA TYR A 134 -15.80 1.00 -5.71
C TYR A 134 -16.33 1.90 -4.62
N ILE A 135 -16.70 1.26 -3.52
CA ILE A 135 -16.97 1.89 -2.24
C ILE A 135 -16.25 1.12 -1.15
N LYS A 136 -15.64 1.85 -0.23
CA LYS A 136 -14.92 1.29 0.92
C LYS A 136 -15.35 2.02 2.17
N TYR A 137 -15.79 1.27 3.15
CA TYR A 137 -15.98 1.74 4.52
C TYR A 137 -14.87 1.20 5.39
N LYS A 138 -14.31 2.04 6.27
CA LYS A 138 -13.33 1.64 7.27
C LYS A 138 -13.70 2.22 8.62
N ASN A 139 -13.81 1.35 9.62
CA ASN A 139 -13.86 1.73 11.02
C ASN A 139 -12.46 1.57 11.63
N SER A 140 -11.87 2.67 12.05
CA SER A 140 -10.46 2.71 12.47
C SER A 140 -10.23 2.39 13.94
N LEU A 141 -11.28 2.34 14.76
CA LEU A 141 -11.18 2.11 16.20
C LEU A 141 -12.37 1.30 16.69
N ILE A 142 -12.23 -0.02 16.69
CA ILE A 142 -13.09 -0.89 17.48
C ILE A 142 -12.62 -0.78 18.96
N ASN A 143 -12.92 -1.66 19.81
CA ASN A 143 -12.66 -1.57 21.26
C ASN A 143 -11.18 -1.48 21.67
N HIS A 144 -10.22 -1.76 20.79
CA HIS A 144 -8.78 -1.78 21.08
C HIS A 144 -7.99 -0.89 20.12
N LYS A 145 -6.91 -0.28 20.63
CA LYS A 145 -6.05 0.71 19.92
C LYS A 145 -5.52 0.25 18.54
N ASN A 146 -5.44 -1.06 18.33
CA ASN A 146 -4.74 -1.63 17.17
C ASN A 146 -5.66 -2.44 16.24
N GLN A 147 -6.97 -2.37 16.41
CA GLN A 147 -7.92 -3.15 15.62
C GLN A 147 -8.81 -2.24 14.77
N SER A 148 -9.12 -2.69 13.58
CA SER A 148 -10.06 -2.03 12.69
C SER A 148 -10.71 -3.04 11.76
N TYR A 149 -11.85 -2.68 11.17
CA TYR A 149 -12.41 -3.45 10.08
C TYR A 149 -12.69 -2.58 8.86
N SER A 150 -12.75 -3.19 7.70
CA SER A 150 -13.16 -2.53 6.47
C SER A 150 -14.02 -3.45 5.61
N ILE A 151 -14.96 -2.82 4.90
CA ILE A 151 -15.77 -3.46 3.88
C ILE A 151 -15.48 -2.75 2.57
N ILE A 152 -15.19 -3.51 1.53
CA ILE A 152 -14.88 -2.98 0.20
C ILE A 152 -15.77 -3.70 -0.79
N SER A 153 -16.61 -2.96 -1.51
CA SER A 153 -17.35 -3.47 -2.65
C SER A 153 -16.83 -2.82 -3.91
N LEU A 154 -16.64 -3.61 -4.96
CA LEU A 154 -16.15 -3.11 -6.22
C LEU A 154 -16.83 -3.79 -7.41
N TYR A 155 -16.89 -3.06 -8.50
CA TYR A 155 -17.28 -3.50 -9.83
C TYR A 155 -16.21 -3.07 -10.83
N GLU A 156 -15.85 -3.95 -11.76
CA GLU A 156 -14.92 -3.63 -12.83
C GLU A 156 -15.35 -4.31 -14.12
N LYS A 157 -15.32 -3.55 -15.22
CA LYS A 157 -15.49 -4.08 -16.58
C LYS A 157 -14.30 -3.60 -17.40
N ASN A 158 -13.59 -4.53 -18.00
CA ASN A 158 -12.45 -4.28 -18.88
C ASN A 158 -12.44 -5.29 -20.05
N LYS A 159 -11.66 -4.99 -21.07
CA LYS A 159 -11.46 -5.87 -22.22
C LYS A 159 -10.04 -6.44 -22.15
N ASN A 160 -9.92 -7.76 -22.19
CA ASN A 160 -8.64 -8.42 -22.45
C ASN A 160 -8.48 -8.60 -23.96
N ILE A 161 -7.72 -7.71 -24.58
CA ILE A 161 -7.50 -7.72 -26.03
C ILE A 161 -6.67 -8.94 -26.44
N ILE A 162 -5.71 -9.35 -25.60
CA ILE A 162 -4.79 -10.46 -25.88
C ILE A 162 -5.54 -11.80 -25.98
N ASP A 163 -6.42 -12.08 -25.02
CA ASP A 163 -7.22 -13.31 -24.95
C ASP A 163 -8.62 -13.15 -25.55
N ASN A 164 -8.92 -11.96 -26.09
CA ASN A 164 -10.15 -11.62 -26.78
C ASN A 164 -11.44 -11.93 -25.98
N TYR A 165 -11.52 -11.43 -24.74
CA TYR A 165 -12.74 -11.46 -23.94
C TYR A 165 -12.98 -10.14 -23.20
N THR A 166 -14.24 -9.88 -22.90
CA THR A 166 -14.61 -8.83 -21.93
C THR A 166 -14.77 -9.47 -20.56
N GLN A 167 -14.07 -8.94 -19.55
CA GLN A 167 -14.23 -9.36 -18.17
C GLN A 167 -15.17 -8.41 -17.43
N ILE A 168 -16.15 -8.97 -16.73
CA ILE A 168 -16.96 -8.28 -15.74
C ILE A 168 -16.65 -8.91 -14.39
N TYR A 169 -16.22 -8.10 -13.45
CA TYR A 169 -15.83 -8.53 -12.12
C TYR A 169 -16.58 -7.73 -11.06
N SER A 170 -17.15 -8.42 -10.08
CA SER A 170 -17.73 -7.80 -8.89
C SER A 170 -17.27 -8.55 -7.65
N SER A 171 -17.02 -7.83 -6.57
CA SER A 171 -16.69 -8.45 -5.30
C SER A 171 -17.05 -7.57 -4.11
N THR A 172 -17.33 -8.25 -2.98
CA THR A 172 -17.44 -7.62 -1.66
C THR A 172 -16.47 -8.34 -0.72
N LYS A 173 -15.54 -7.58 -0.13
CA LYS A 173 -14.51 -8.09 0.78
C LYS A 173 -14.66 -7.44 2.15
N LEU A 174 -14.83 -8.25 3.17
CA LEU A 174 -14.74 -7.88 4.58
C LEU A 174 -13.31 -8.16 5.05
N LYS A 175 -12.68 -7.20 5.71
CA LYS A 175 -11.36 -7.36 6.35
C LYS A 175 -11.42 -6.96 7.80
N TYR A 176 -10.78 -7.74 8.65
CA TYR A 176 -10.50 -7.41 10.04
C TYR A 176 -8.99 -7.26 10.21
N HIS A 177 -8.55 -6.10 10.70
CA HIS A 177 -7.15 -5.70 10.74
C HIS A 177 -6.61 -5.67 12.17
N PHE A 178 -5.43 -6.25 12.35
CA PHE A 178 -4.60 -6.15 13.55
C PHE A 178 -3.33 -5.40 13.21
N LYS A 179 -3.16 -4.20 13.75
CA LYS A 179 -1.97 -3.38 13.50
C LYS A 179 -0.99 -3.51 14.67
N GLN A 180 0.25 -3.90 14.39
CA GLN A 180 1.33 -3.96 15.36
C GLN A 180 2.54 -3.18 14.85
N LYS A 181 2.79 -2.01 15.42
CA LYS A 181 3.86 -1.10 14.99
C LYS A 181 3.79 -0.81 13.49
N GLN A 182 4.69 -1.39 12.72
CA GLN A 182 4.84 -1.19 11.27
C GLN A 182 4.19 -2.32 10.44
N ALA A 183 3.65 -3.34 11.10
CA ALA A 183 3.00 -4.48 10.48
C ALA A 183 1.48 -4.43 10.65
N THR A 184 0.74 -4.91 9.68
CA THR A 184 -0.70 -5.14 9.75
C THR A 184 -1.00 -6.56 9.28
N ILE A 185 -1.66 -7.33 10.13
CA ILE A 185 -2.22 -8.63 9.77
C ILE A 185 -3.72 -8.42 9.57
N SER A 186 -4.27 -8.96 8.49
CA SER A 186 -5.70 -8.85 8.23
C SER A 186 -6.27 -10.20 7.86
N LEU A 187 -7.32 -10.61 8.55
CA LEU A 187 -8.16 -11.72 8.13
C LEU A 187 -9.21 -11.20 7.17
N PHE A 188 -9.53 -11.95 6.14
CA PHE A 188 -10.56 -11.53 5.20
C PHE A 188 -11.49 -12.65 4.77
N LEU A 189 -12.70 -12.23 4.45
CA LEU A 189 -13.71 -13.02 3.72
C LEU A 189 -14.14 -12.19 2.51
N LYS A 190 -14.24 -12.81 1.34
CA LYS A 190 -14.56 -12.15 0.08
C LYS A 190 -15.53 -13.00 -0.72
N ASN A 191 -16.62 -12.42 -1.15
CA ASN A 191 -17.47 -12.97 -2.19
C ASN A 191 -17.10 -12.32 -3.51
N GLU A 192 -16.89 -13.12 -4.56
CA GLU A 192 -16.52 -12.60 -5.87
C GLU A 192 -17.20 -13.34 -7.01
N LYS A 193 -17.58 -12.55 -8.01
CA LYS A 193 -18.16 -13.04 -9.26
C LYS A 193 -17.33 -12.49 -10.41
N LYS A 194 -16.94 -13.37 -11.32
CA LYS A 194 -16.28 -13.03 -12.58
C LYS A 194 -17.03 -13.63 -13.73
N GLN A 195 -17.22 -12.85 -14.76
CA GLN A 195 -17.82 -13.26 -16.02
C GLN A 195 -16.86 -12.91 -17.14
N LEU A 196 -16.50 -13.89 -17.95
CA LEU A 196 -15.72 -13.71 -19.17
C LEU A 196 -16.66 -13.89 -20.35
N ILE A 197 -16.77 -12.86 -21.18
CA ILE A 197 -17.62 -12.82 -22.37
C ILE A 197 -16.72 -12.85 -23.59
N TYR A 198 -16.71 -13.97 -24.28
CA TYR A 198 -15.98 -14.17 -25.53
C TYR A 198 -16.83 -13.75 -26.74
N PRO A 199 -16.21 -13.58 -27.92
CA PRO A 199 -16.95 -13.44 -29.17
C PRO A 199 -18.00 -14.57 -29.36
N MET A 200 -19.07 -14.31 -30.09
CA MET A 200 -20.21 -15.23 -30.29
C MET A 200 -20.97 -15.55 -28.99
N ASN A 201 -20.97 -14.64 -28.02
CA ASN A 201 -21.72 -14.76 -26.76
C ASN A 201 -21.42 -16.02 -25.93
N ASN A 202 -20.26 -16.61 -26.10
CA ASN A 202 -19.78 -17.64 -25.18
C ASN A 202 -19.41 -17.01 -23.83
N ILE A 203 -20.13 -17.37 -22.78
CA ILE A 203 -19.99 -16.78 -21.45
C ILE A 203 -19.50 -17.82 -20.46
N GLN A 204 -18.40 -17.51 -19.77
CA GLN A 204 -17.89 -18.30 -18.66
C GLN A 204 -18.09 -17.56 -17.34
N ASN A 205 -18.73 -18.20 -16.37
CA ASN A 205 -19.03 -17.63 -15.07
C ASN A 205 -18.19 -18.30 -13.98
N PHE A 206 -17.58 -17.48 -13.12
CA PHE A 206 -16.75 -17.90 -12.00
C PHE A 206 -17.26 -17.21 -10.73
N ASN A 207 -17.84 -17.99 -9.82
CA ASN A 207 -18.35 -17.50 -8.54
C ASN A 207 -17.58 -18.18 -7.40
N PHE A 208 -16.94 -17.40 -6.55
CA PHE A 208 -16.14 -17.90 -5.44
C PHE A 208 -16.42 -17.15 -4.15
N ILE A 209 -16.38 -17.89 -3.05
CA ILE A 209 -16.11 -17.32 -1.74
C ILE A 209 -14.64 -17.57 -1.43
N SER A 210 -13.88 -16.53 -1.11
CA SER A 210 -12.50 -16.68 -0.71
C SER A 210 -12.26 -16.16 0.70
N SER A 211 -11.42 -16.86 1.45
CA SER A 211 -10.96 -16.47 2.78
C SER A 211 -9.44 -16.49 2.81
N GLY A 212 -8.86 -15.72 3.71
CA GLY A 212 -7.40 -15.71 3.81
C GLY A 212 -6.83 -14.70 4.78
N VAL A 213 -5.53 -14.57 4.69
CA VAL A 213 -4.71 -13.69 5.52
C VAL A 213 -3.88 -12.78 4.63
N ASP A 214 -3.98 -11.47 4.86
CA ASP A 214 -3.08 -10.47 4.29
C ASP A 214 -2.10 -10.01 5.38
N TYR A 215 -0.81 -10.08 5.12
CA TYR A 215 0.25 -9.49 5.93
C TYR A 215 0.90 -8.34 5.19
N GLU A 216 0.88 -7.16 5.78
CA GLU A 216 1.49 -5.95 5.23
C GLU A 216 2.53 -5.41 6.21
N LEU A 217 3.75 -5.19 5.74
CA LEU A 217 4.82 -4.55 6.50
C LEU A 217 5.31 -3.32 5.74
N SER A 218 5.39 -2.17 6.42
CA SER A 218 5.93 -0.94 5.84
C SER A 218 6.90 -0.30 6.81
N LYS A 219 8.18 -0.31 6.47
CA LYS A 219 9.25 0.36 7.23
C LYS A 219 9.80 1.50 6.42
N LYS A 220 9.94 2.66 7.04
CA LYS A 220 10.53 3.86 6.42
C LYS A 220 11.49 4.51 7.38
N THR A 221 12.69 4.78 6.91
CA THR A 221 13.71 5.63 7.54
C THR A 221 14.15 6.71 6.55
N ASN A 222 15.04 7.60 6.93
CA ASN A 222 15.52 8.67 6.04
C ASN A 222 16.18 8.15 4.76
N TYR A 223 16.78 6.94 4.80
CA TYR A 223 17.55 6.35 3.70
C TYR A 223 17.05 4.99 3.23
N LYS A 224 16.04 4.41 3.89
CA LYS A 224 15.47 3.11 3.53
C LYS A 224 13.95 3.14 3.56
N LYS A 225 13.33 2.56 2.54
CA LYS A 225 11.89 2.26 2.53
C LYS A 225 11.72 0.80 2.13
N MET A 226 10.97 0.06 2.91
CA MET A 226 10.65 -1.34 2.62
C MET A 226 9.14 -1.51 2.74
N LYS A 227 8.55 -2.12 1.72
CA LYS A 227 7.17 -2.60 1.75
C LYS A 227 7.17 -4.09 1.44
N LEU A 228 6.40 -4.85 2.19
CA LEU A 228 6.20 -6.28 1.97
C LEU A 228 4.72 -6.57 2.12
N ASN A 229 4.15 -7.26 1.15
CA ASN A 229 2.77 -7.73 1.18
C ASN A 229 2.77 -9.23 0.89
N LEU A 230 2.21 -10.02 1.79
CA LEU A 230 1.97 -11.44 1.63
C LEU A 230 0.47 -11.69 1.77
N CYS A 231 -0.15 -12.33 0.80
CA CYS A 231 -1.54 -12.75 0.85
C CYS A 231 -1.63 -14.25 0.63
N LEU A 232 -2.25 -14.93 1.57
CA LEU A 232 -2.63 -16.34 1.49
C LEU A 232 -4.14 -16.40 1.37
N SER A 233 -4.67 -17.06 0.34
CA SER A 233 -6.11 -17.14 0.10
C SER A 233 -6.54 -18.51 -0.41
N ASN A 234 -7.68 -18.97 0.08
CA ASN A 234 -8.38 -20.14 -0.40
C ASN A 234 -9.67 -19.71 -1.10
N PHE A 235 -9.94 -20.29 -2.24
CA PHE A 235 -11.11 -20.01 -3.08
C PHE A 235 -12.01 -21.24 -3.13
N PHE A 236 -13.25 -21.06 -2.69
CA PHE A 236 -14.30 -22.09 -2.67
C PHE A 236 -15.31 -21.76 -3.76
N SER A 237 -15.45 -22.65 -4.71
CA SER A 237 -16.38 -22.48 -5.83
C SER A 237 -17.83 -22.59 -5.39
N LEU A 238 -18.68 -21.71 -5.93
CA LEU A 238 -20.14 -21.74 -5.75
C LEU A 238 -20.88 -22.34 -6.96
N ASN A 239 -20.19 -22.64 -8.06
CA ASN A 239 -20.76 -23.12 -9.31
C ASN A 239 -20.07 -24.36 -9.86
N ASN A 240 -19.79 -25.32 -8.99
CA ASN A 240 -19.22 -26.64 -9.33
C ASN A 240 -17.83 -26.64 -9.99
N LEU A 241 -17.11 -25.52 -9.96
CA LEU A 241 -15.71 -25.47 -10.35
C LEU A 241 -14.83 -26.04 -9.23
N LYS A 242 -13.59 -26.36 -9.53
CA LYS A 242 -12.64 -26.83 -8.53
C LYS A 242 -12.18 -25.68 -7.63
N ASN A 243 -12.05 -25.98 -6.35
CA ASN A 243 -11.43 -25.06 -5.38
C ASN A 243 -9.95 -24.93 -5.66
N TYR A 244 -9.38 -23.75 -5.33
CA TYR A 244 -7.94 -23.53 -5.43
C TYR A 244 -7.43 -22.62 -4.30
N ALA A 245 -6.15 -22.71 -4.02
CA ALA A 245 -5.45 -21.81 -3.13
C ALA A 245 -4.47 -20.93 -3.92
N LYS A 246 -4.26 -19.71 -3.44
CA LYS A 246 -3.35 -18.73 -4.05
C LYS A 246 -2.49 -18.08 -2.99
N VAL A 247 -1.20 -18.01 -3.28
CA VAL A 247 -0.21 -17.24 -2.52
C VAL A 247 0.29 -16.12 -3.40
N THR A 248 0.26 -14.89 -2.89
CA THR A 248 0.91 -13.76 -3.54
C THR A 248 1.86 -13.09 -2.57
N PHE A 249 3.06 -12.79 -3.04
CA PHE A 249 4.08 -12.07 -2.31
C PHE A 249 4.57 -10.92 -3.17
N LYS A 250 4.62 -9.71 -2.59
CA LYS A 250 5.21 -8.53 -3.21
C LYS A 250 6.16 -7.87 -2.23
N HIS A 251 7.36 -7.60 -2.68
CA HIS A 251 8.39 -6.92 -1.90
C HIS A 251 8.94 -5.75 -2.71
N GLN A 252 9.08 -4.61 -2.06
CA GLN A 252 9.77 -3.44 -2.59
C GLN A 252 10.76 -2.94 -1.55
N HIS A 253 11.99 -2.76 -1.95
CA HIS A 253 13.04 -2.19 -1.12
C HIS A 253 13.71 -1.03 -1.85
N ILE A 254 13.74 0.14 -1.22
CA ILE A 254 14.45 1.32 -1.69
C ILE A 254 15.56 1.62 -0.69
N LYS A 255 16.80 1.70 -1.16
CA LYS A 255 17.96 2.04 -0.32
C LYS A 255 18.75 3.17 -0.98
N LYS A 256 18.82 4.33 -0.35
CA LYS A 256 19.72 5.42 -0.74
C LYS A 256 21.15 5.08 -0.38
N LEU A 257 22.11 5.46 -1.22
CA LEU A 257 23.53 5.24 -0.98
C LEU A 257 24.08 6.18 0.10
N LYS A 258 23.56 7.40 0.17
CA LYS A 258 23.91 8.38 1.21
C LYS A 258 22.63 8.97 1.84
N ASN A 259 22.75 9.53 3.03
CA ASN A 259 21.62 10.12 3.75
C ASN A 259 21.33 11.57 3.29
N ASN A 260 21.23 11.81 1.99
CA ASN A 260 20.81 13.08 1.43
C ASN A 260 19.68 12.91 0.42
N LYS A 261 18.99 14.01 0.07
CA LYS A 261 17.83 13.99 -0.84
C LYS A 261 18.21 13.70 -2.30
N SER A 262 19.42 14.06 -2.70
CA SER A 262 19.93 13.91 -4.09
C SER A 262 20.86 12.69 -4.24
N SER A 263 20.85 11.78 -3.27
CA SER A 263 21.66 10.56 -3.33
C SER A 263 21.09 9.55 -4.33
N PRO A 264 21.92 8.90 -5.15
CA PRO A 264 21.51 7.73 -5.90
C PRO A 264 20.93 6.66 -4.99
N TYR A 265 20.01 5.86 -5.53
CA TYR A 265 19.37 4.81 -4.75
C TYR A 265 19.12 3.56 -5.57
N LEU A 266 19.10 2.44 -4.85
CA LEU A 266 18.77 1.13 -5.36
C LEU A 266 17.29 0.84 -5.04
N LEU A 267 16.55 0.42 -6.05
CA LEU A 267 15.19 -0.07 -5.95
C LEU A 267 15.19 -1.55 -6.31
N ILE A 268 14.69 -2.39 -5.42
CA ILE A 268 14.51 -3.82 -5.64
C ILE A 268 13.03 -4.13 -5.55
N ASN A 269 12.46 -4.73 -6.58
CA ASN A 269 11.10 -5.23 -6.59
C ASN A 269 11.11 -6.75 -6.79
N SER A 270 10.32 -7.47 -6.00
CA SER A 270 10.11 -8.90 -6.16
C SER A 270 8.62 -9.22 -6.09
N GLN A 271 8.19 -10.12 -6.94
CA GLN A 271 6.81 -10.61 -6.93
C GLN A 271 6.80 -12.13 -7.12
N VAL A 272 5.97 -12.80 -6.32
CA VAL A 272 5.68 -14.22 -6.46
C VAL A 272 4.17 -14.41 -6.50
N GLN A 273 3.71 -15.23 -7.42
CA GLN A 273 2.35 -15.77 -7.41
C GLN A 273 2.42 -17.27 -7.58
N LEU A 274 1.76 -18.00 -6.68
CA LEU A 274 1.63 -19.45 -6.73
C LEU A 274 0.16 -19.82 -6.59
N ILE A 275 -0.32 -20.71 -7.46
CA ILE A 275 -1.69 -21.23 -7.45
C ILE A 275 -1.62 -22.74 -7.30
N SER A 276 -2.51 -23.31 -6.48
CA SER A 276 -2.53 -24.74 -6.20
C SER A 276 -2.82 -25.58 -7.45
N LYS A 277 -2.27 -26.78 -7.47
CA LYS A 277 -1.97 -27.66 -8.59
C LYS A 277 -3.09 -28.05 -9.56
N LYS A 278 -4.34 -28.15 -9.12
CA LYS A 278 -5.34 -28.89 -9.89
C LYS A 278 -6.24 -28.05 -10.78
N PHE A 279 -6.33 -26.74 -10.50
CA PHE A 279 -7.18 -25.84 -11.24
C PHE A 279 -6.68 -24.41 -11.09
N SER A 280 -6.54 -23.74 -12.21
CA SER A 280 -6.27 -22.31 -12.26
C SER A 280 -7.19 -21.68 -13.29
N PRO A 281 -8.08 -20.79 -12.86
CA PRO A 281 -8.92 -20.05 -13.80
C PRO A 281 -8.08 -19.26 -14.80
N ILE A 282 -8.53 -19.16 -16.05
CA ILE A 282 -7.78 -18.48 -17.12
C ILE A 282 -7.45 -17.02 -16.77
N TYR A 283 -8.31 -16.36 -16.02
CA TYR A 283 -8.11 -14.97 -15.61
C TYR A 283 -7.04 -14.77 -14.50
N GLU A 284 -6.51 -15.85 -13.93
CA GLU A 284 -5.39 -15.79 -13.00
C GLU A 284 -4.03 -15.80 -13.71
N ALA A 285 -4.02 -16.00 -15.03
CA ALA A 285 -2.80 -15.95 -15.82
C ALA A 285 -2.20 -14.52 -15.84
N ILE A 286 -0.88 -14.48 -15.77
CA ILE A 286 -0.08 -13.25 -15.79
C ILE A 286 0.74 -13.22 -17.06
N TYR A 287 0.76 -12.07 -17.73
CA TYR A 287 1.65 -11.79 -18.84
C TYR A 287 2.96 -11.22 -18.29
N LEU A 288 4.10 -11.86 -18.61
CA LEU A 288 5.40 -11.51 -18.02
C LEU A 288 6.05 -10.28 -18.64
N GLY A 289 5.62 -9.87 -19.83
CA GLY A 289 6.08 -8.65 -20.50
C GLY A 289 5.35 -7.39 -20.00
N GLY A 290 5.88 -6.22 -20.38
CA GLY A 290 5.29 -4.92 -20.12
C GLY A 290 5.89 -4.19 -18.91
N ASP A 291 5.35 -3.02 -18.66
CA ASP A 291 5.90 -2.04 -17.69
C ASP A 291 5.89 -2.53 -16.24
N GLU A 292 4.99 -3.45 -15.90
CA GLU A 292 4.82 -3.93 -14.52
C GLU A 292 5.76 -5.06 -14.15
N LEU A 293 6.31 -5.78 -15.14
CA LEU A 293 7.18 -6.94 -14.94
C LEU A 293 8.47 -6.80 -15.76
N VAL A 294 8.65 -7.58 -16.84
CA VAL A 294 9.89 -7.54 -17.63
C VAL A 294 9.75 -6.55 -18.78
N ARG A 295 10.28 -5.35 -18.59
CA ARG A 295 10.13 -4.20 -19.49
C ARG A 295 10.78 -4.36 -20.87
N SER A 296 11.52 -5.39 -21.11
CA SER A 296 12.15 -5.69 -22.41
C SER A 296 11.31 -6.62 -23.30
N TYR A 297 10.11 -6.97 -22.88
CA TYR A 297 9.15 -7.76 -23.64
C TYR A 297 7.82 -7.05 -23.75
N ASP A 298 7.13 -7.21 -24.89
CA ASP A 298 5.77 -6.71 -25.03
C ASP A 298 4.82 -7.49 -24.13
N THR A 299 3.77 -6.82 -23.66
CA THR A 299 2.71 -7.45 -22.86
C THR A 299 1.95 -8.50 -23.66
N ASP A 300 1.70 -8.23 -24.97
CA ASP A 300 1.12 -9.24 -25.88
C ASP A 300 2.22 -10.23 -26.30
N PRO A 301 2.10 -11.52 -25.93
CA PRO A 301 3.07 -12.52 -26.35
C PRO A 301 3.30 -12.57 -27.86
N LYS A 302 2.28 -12.28 -28.66
CA LYS A 302 2.34 -12.36 -30.13
C LYS A 302 3.22 -11.27 -30.76
N LEU A 303 3.44 -10.16 -30.05
CA LEU A 303 4.30 -9.06 -30.52
C LEU A 303 5.78 -9.29 -30.20
N ASN A 304 6.10 -10.39 -29.53
CA ASN A 304 7.46 -10.79 -29.22
C ASN A 304 8.00 -11.84 -30.21
N ASN A 305 9.31 -12.11 -30.14
CA ASN A 305 9.95 -13.17 -30.91
C ASN A 305 9.23 -14.51 -30.70
N ILE A 306 9.04 -15.27 -31.78
CA ILE A 306 8.32 -16.55 -31.81
C ILE A 306 8.84 -17.55 -30.76
N GLU A 307 10.15 -17.58 -30.56
CA GLU A 307 10.81 -18.49 -29.60
C GLU A 307 10.44 -18.24 -28.13
N VAL A 308 9.93 -17.05 -27.83
CA VAL A 308 9.63 -16.64 -26.45
C VAL A 308 8.14 -16.52 -26.17
N GLN A 309 7.29 -16.51 -27.18
CA GLN A 309 5.84 -16.31 -27.02
C GLN A 309 5.20 -17.25 -25.98
N ASN A 310 5.58 -18.53 -25.99
CA ASN A 310 5.08 -19.53 -25.04
C ASN A 310 5.65 -19.37 -23.61
N LYS A 311 6.64 -18.47 -23.41
CA LYS A 311 7.29 -18.19 -22.12
C LYS A 311 6.77 -16.91 -21.48
N LEU A 312 5.71 -16.31 -22.00
CA LEU A 312 5.22 -15.00 -21.57
C LEU A 312 3.88 -15.01 -20.85
N LYS A 313 3.20 -16.14 -20.75
CA LYS A 313 1.90 -16.26 -20.07
C LYS A 313 1.85 -17.47 -19.15
N PHE A 314 1.75 -17.22 -17.83
CA PHE A 314 1.79 -18.25 -16.81
C PHE A 314 0.83 -17.96 -15.64
N ASN A 315 0.39 -19.02 -14.96
CA ASN A 315 -0.40 -18.90 -13.74
C ASN A 315 0.48 -18.71 -12.49
N ASN A 316 1.68 -19.28 -12.49
CA ASN A 316 2.65 -19.17 -11.43
C ASN A 316 3.85 -18.35 -11.91
N LEU A 317 4.35 -17.49 -11.04
CA LEU A 317 5.35 -16.48 -11.38
C LEU A 317 6.32 -16.28 -10.23
N ILE A 318 7.61 -16.15 -10.56
CA ILE A 318 8.62 -15.50 -9.73
C ILE A 318 9.25 -14.39 -10.58
N PHE A 319 9.20 -13.16 -10.08
CA PHE A 319 9.75 -11.97 -10.74
C PHE A 319 10.66 -11.22 -9.80
N ASN A 320 11.78 -10.72 -10.33
CA ASN A 320 12.68 -9.82 -9.65
C ASN A 320 13.13 -8.70 -10.60
N SER A 321 13.22 -7.50 -10.05
CA SER A 321 13.73 -6.31 -10.73
C SER A 321 14.71 -5.59 -9.81
N ILE A 322 15.85 -5.20 -10.36
CA ILE A 322 16.84 -4.35 -9.71
C ILE A 322 16.97 -3.09 -10.57
N GLN A 323 16.78 -1.94 -9.94
CA GLN A 323 16.85 -0.64 -10.62
C GLN A 323 17.76 0.30 -9.82
N PHE A 324 18.74 0.87 -10.49
CA PHE A 324 19.63 1.89 -9.94
C PHE A 324 19.22 3.26 -10.48
N GLU A 325 18.81 4.17 -9.59
CA GLU A 325 18.36 5.51 -9.95
C GLU A 325 19.35 6.59 -9.51
N ILE A 326 19.67 7.49 -10.41
CA ILE A 326 20.57 8.64 -10.23
C ILE A 326 19.74 9.91 -10.36
N PRO A 327 19.51 10.66 -9.27
CA PRO A 327 18.85 11.96 -9.35
C PRO A 327 19.72 12.97 -10.09
N ILE A 328 19.15 13.58 -11.13
CA ILE A 328 19.80 14.66 -11.92
C ILE A 328 19.34 16.02 -11.39
N LEU A 329 18.04 16.17 -11.19
CA LEU A 329 17.43 17.38 -10.69
C LEU A 329 16.50 17.07 -9.53
N ASN A 330 16.65 17.78 -8.43
CA ASN A 330 15.79 17.60 -7.25
C ASN A 330 15.41 18.96 -6.68
N THR A 331 14.31 19.51 -7.14
CA THR A 331 13.74 20.77 -6.65
C THR A 331 12.69 20.53 -5.57
N LYS A 332 12.09 21.61 -5.02
CA LYS A 332 10.96 21.48 -4.07
C LYS A 332 9.72 20.83 -4.70
N LYS A 333 9.54 20.91 -6.02
CA LYS A 333 8.33 20.46 -6.72
C LYS A 333 8.55 19.20 -7.57
N ILE A 334 9.71 19.03 -8.20
CA ILE A 334 9.99 18.02 -9.22
C ILE A 334 11.29 17.30 -8.87
N GLN A 335 11.33 16.02 -9.14
CA GLN A 335 12.53 15.20 -9.11
C GLN A 335 12.67 14.46 -10.44
N ASN A 336 13.83 14.59 -11.07
CA ASN A 336 14.20 13.91 -12.31
C ASN A 336 15.32 12.93 -12.03
N ASN A 337 15.21 11.69 -12.54
CA ASN A 337 16.23 10.66 -12.38
C ASN A 337 16.53 10.01 -13.75
N ILE A 338 17.78 9.60 -13.95
CA ILE A 338 18.12 8.54 -14.90
C ILE A 338 18.13 7.22 -14.11
N PHE A 339 17.70 6.15 -14.73
CA PHE A 339 17.76 4.83 -14.11
C PHE A 339 18.23 3.75 -15.07
N PHE A 340 18.91 2.74 -14.49
CA PHE A 340 19.29 1.51 -15.15
C PHE A 340 18.56 0.37 -14.47
N PHE A 341 18.12 -0.63 -15.24
CA PHE A 341 17.37 -1.74 -14.68
C PHE A 341 17.78 -3.08 -15.27
N ILE A 342 17.57 -4.13 -14.47
CA ILE A 342 17.63 -5.53 -14.86
C ILE A 342 16.36 -6.17 -14.32
N ASP A 343 15.55 -6.74 -15.22
CA ASP A 343 14.33 -7.46 -14.91
C ASP A 343 14.50 -8.93 -15.27
N GLN A 344 13.97 -9.82 -14.45
CA GLN A 344 13.90 -11.23 -14.76
C GLN A 344 12.62 -11.86 -14.21
N ALA A 345 12.04 -12.79 -14.98
CA ALA A 345 10.90 -13.56 -14.55
C ALA A 345 11.04 -15.03 -14.98
N ILE A 346 10.42 -15.90 -14.20
CA ILE A 346 10.26 -17.31 -14.53
C ILE A 346 8.84 -17.71 -14.24
N GLY A 347 8.19 -18.40 -15.17
CA GLY A 347 6.81 -18.82 -15.04
C GLY A 347 6.60 -20.33 -15.12
N SER A 348 5.45 -20.78 -14.63
CA SER A 348 5.01 -22.16 -14.71
C SER A 348 3.49 -22.26 -14.78
N ASN A 349 2.96 -23.14 -15.61
CA ASN A 349 1.53 -23.46 -15.70
C ASN A 349 1.16 -24.75 -14.95
N GLN A 350 2.16 -25.57 -14.58
CA GLN A 350 1.94 -26.87 -13.98
C GLN A 350 2.70 -27.01 -12.66
N ASN A 351 2.01 -27.45 -11.64
CA ASN A 351 2.56 -28.01 -10.39
C ASN A 351 3.72 -27.25 -9.75
N ASN A 352 3.84 -25.92 -9.96
CA ASN A 352 4.96 -25.10 -9.48
C ASN A 352 6.35 -25.58 -9.96
N HIS A 353 6.43 -26.39 -11.02
CA HIS A 353 7.69 -26.76 -11.65
C HIS A 353 8.19 -25.61 -12.52
N PHE A 354 9.08 -24.80 -11.96
CA PHE A 354 9.73 -23.72 -12.68
C PHE A 354 10.91 -24.28 -13.48
N LYS A 355 10.73 -24.39 -14.80
CA LYS A 355 11.81 -24.82 -15.71
C LYS A 355 12.68 -23.60 -16.06
N ILE A 356 14.01 -23.75 -16.04
CA ILE A 356 14.93 -22.69 -16.43
C ILE A 356 14.67 -22.19 -17.86
N SER A 357 14.22 -23.09 -18.75
CA SER A 357 13.80 -22.76 -20.12
C SER A 357 12.66 -21.74 -20.21
N ASN A 358 11.87 -21.57 -19.12
CA ASN A 358 10.79 -20.60 -19.04
C ASN A 358 11.25 -19.26 -18.41
N LYS A 359 12.54 -19.08 -18.21
CA LYS A 359 13.12 -17.83 -17.72
C LYS A 359 13.22 -16.83 -18.86
N ILE A 360 12.83 -15.60 -18.57
CA ILE A 360 13.06 -14.43 -19.43
C ILE A 360 13.76 -13.35 -18.62
N LYS A 361 14.62 -12.60 -19.27
CA LYS A 361 15.35 -11.47 -18.65
C LYS A 361 15.52 -10.35 -19.66
N GLY A 362 15.74 -9.16 -19.13
CA GLY A 362 16.06 -8.01 -19.92
C GLY A 362 16.68 -6.92 -19.08
N TYR A 363 17.29 -5.98 -19.72
CA TYR A 363 17.95 -4.85 -19.11
C TYR A 363 17.66 -3.58 -19.92
N GLY A 364 17.88 -2.44 -19.30
CA GLY A 364 17.62 -1.19 -20.01
C GLY A 364 17.96 0.04 -19.20
N VAL A 365 17.65 1.15 -19.81
CA VAL A 365 17.85 2.48 -19.26
C VAL A 365 16.56 3.29 -19.39
N GLY A 366 16.35 4.22 -18.47
CA GLY A 366 15.19 5.08 -18.55
C GLY A 366 15.40 6.42 -17.85
N TYR A 367 14.39 7.25 -18.02
CA TYR A 367 14.31 8.57 -17.43
C TYR A 367 12.98 8.73 -16.71
N SER A 368 12.99 9.25 -15.50
CA SER A 368 11.79 9.47 -14.71
C SER A 368 11.65 10.91 -14.27
N ILE A 369 10.41 11.40 -14.33
CA ILE A 369 9.99 12.68 -13.79
C ILE A 369 8.93 12.41 -12.72
N SER A 370 9.18 12.82 -11.50
CA SER A 370 8.18 12.71 -10.42
C SER A 370 7.88 14.07 -9.80
N THR A 371 6.59 14.34 -9.63
CA THR A 371 6.14 15.41 -8.75
C THR A 371 6.21 14.92 -7.31
N LYS A 372 6.50 15.80 -6.35
CA LYS A 372 6.62 15.39 -4.93
C LYS A 372 5.31 14.94 -4.30
N LYS A 373 4.19 15.20 -4.95
CA LYS A 373 2.89 14.90 -4.36
C LYS A 373 2.17 13.71 -4.99
N ASP A 374 2.17 13.54 -6.33
CA ASP A 374 1.09 12.73 -6.88
C ASP A 374 1.46 11.79 -8.04
N ILE A 375 2.40 12.09 -8.93
CA ILE A 375 2.57 11.35 -10.18
C ILE A 375 4.05 11.16 -10.52
N LYS A 376 4.42 9.97 -10.95
CA LYS A 376 5.72 9.64 -11.57
C LYS A 376 5.48 9.23 -13.02
N PHE A 377 6.22 9.83 -13.93
CA PHE A 377 6.29 9.46 -15.35
C PHE A 377 7.62 8.75 -15.58
N ASP A 378 7.59 7.57 -16.16
CA ASP A 378 8.77 6.79 -16.51
C ASP A 378 8.80 6.55 -18.01
N LEU A 379 9.93 6.90 -18.64
CA LEU A 379 10.27 6.57 -20.02
C LEU A 379 11.43 5.58 -19.97
N SER A 380 11.36 4.45 -20.69
CA SER A 380 12.46 3.51 -20.71
C SER A 380 12.59 2.76 -22.02
N ILE A 381 13.81 2.32 -22.31
CA ILE A 381 14.13 1.41 -23.39
C ILE A 381 14.68 0.14 -22.76
N GLY A 382 14.03 -0.98 -23.02
CA GLY A 382 14.44 -2.32 -22.59
C GLY A 382 15.01 -3.12 -23.77
N ILE A 383 16.02 -3.93 -23.50
CA ILE A 383 16.63 -4.88 -24.44
C ILE A 383 16.50 -6.27 -23.84
N ASN A 384 15.97 -7.23 -24.61
CA ASN A 384 15.83 -8.62 -24.20
C ASN A 384 16.96 -9.51 -24.74
N ASP A 385 17.00 -10.78 -24.31
CA ASP A 385 17.99 -11.77 -24.71
C ASP A 385 18.02 -12.07 -26.23
N TYR A 386 16.98 -11.65 -26.96
CA TYR A 386 16.85 -11.80 -28.43
C TYR A 386 17.23 -10.53 -29.20
N GLY A 387 17.77 -9.51 -28.50
CA GLY A 387 18.17 -8.24 -29.12
C GLY A 387 17.02 -7.31 -29.48
N GLN A 388 15.77 -7.67 -29.17
CA GLN A 388 14.63 -6.78 -29.38
C GLN A 388 14.73 -5.59 -28.43
N ARG A 389 14.38 -4.40 -28.95
CA ARG A 389 14.34 -3.15 -28.18
C ARG A 389 12.90 -2.70 -28.07
N LEU A 390 12.47 -2.45 -26.82
CA LEU A 390 11.11 -1.99 -26.54
C LEU A 390 11.14 -0.67 -25.79
N PHE A 391 10.31 0.24 -26.24
CA PHE A 391 10.11 1.53 -25.60
C PHE A 391 8.87 1.48 -24.72
N HIS A 392 8.99 1.93 -23.47
CA HIS A 392 7.91 1.99 -22.50
C HIS A 392 7.69 3.39 -21.98
N PHE A 393 6.42 3.75 -21.88
CA PHE A 393 5.95 4.94 -21.19
C PHE A 393 4.98 4.53 -20.08
N ASN A 394 5.29 4.86 -18.84
CA ASN A 394 4.46 4.51 -17.71
C ASN A 394 4.11 5.72 -16.85
N VAL A 395 2.87 5.76 -16.35
CA VAL A 395 2.39 6.78 -15.42
C VAL A 395 2.02 6.10 -14.12
N ILE A 396 2.77 6.40 -13.07
CA ILE A 396 2.63 5.76 -11.76
C ILE A 396 2.13 6.79 -10.75
N PRO A 397 0.95 6.60 -10.15
CA PRO A 397 0.52 7.43 -9.03
C PRO A 397 1.48 7.24 -7.84
N ASN A 398 1.98 8.32 -7.26
CA ASN A 398 2.77 8.24 -6.03
C ASN A 398 1.86 7.84 -4.85
N SER A 399 2.09 6.65 -4.29
CA SER A 399 1.36 6.08 -3.15
C SER A 399 1.97 6.48 -1.80
#